data_bc32dea27d3668b232038ff4a4cd544b
#
_entry.id   bc32dea27d3668b232038ff4a4cd544b
#
_cell.length_a   1.000
_cell.length_b   1.000
_cell.length_c   1.000
_cell.angle_alpha   90.00
_cell.angle_beta   90.00
_cell.angle_gamma   90.00
#
_symmetry.space_group_name_H-M   'P 1'
#
loop_
_entity.id
_entity.type
_entity.pdbx_description
1 polymer ?
#
loop_
_entity_poly.entity_id
_entity_poly.type
_entity_poly.pdbx_seq_one_letter_code
_entity_poly.pdbx_strand_id
1 'polypeptide(L)'
;NVTVHVTLLGGGFGRKSKCDYGIEAAVLSKAMDGKPVKVVWTREDDLHNDYFHTVSVEHLEAGVDAKGLPVAWLHRSVAPTIMSTFEVDAKQEADWELGMGVINVPFAIPNIRIENPEAVAHTRIGWFRSVSNIPHAFAVQSFVAEMAAAAGRDQKDFLLEVIGPARLVSPELLGDAWNHGES
;
A
#
# COMPACT_ATOMS: atom_id res chain seq x y z
N ASN A 1 -12.35 34.03 1.02
CA ASN A 1 -11.21 33.71 0.14
C ASN A 1 -10.02 33.32 1.01
N VAL A 2 -9.31 32.27 0.63
CA VAL A 2 -8.08 31.82 1.29
C VAL A 2 -6.96 31.84 0.25
N THR A 3 -5.82 32.43 0.59
CA THR A 3 -4.60 32.37 -0.22
C THR A 3 -3.59 31.48 0.47
N VAL A 4 -3.13 30.44 -0.22
CA VAL A 4 -2.12 29.50 0.30
C VAL A 4 -0.81 29.74 -0.46
N HIS A 5 0.23 30.05 0.29
CA HIS A 5 1.59 30.16 -0.26
C HIS A 5 2.31 28.84 -0.08
N VAL A 6 2.52 28.13 -1.18
CA VAL A 6 3.23 26.84 -1.16
C VAL A 6 4.74 27.09 -1.26
N THR A 7 5.48 26.56 -0.31
CA THR A 7 6.93 26.63 -0.27
C THR A 7 7.56 25.35 -0.84
N LEU A 8 8.88 25.41 -1.08
CA LEU A 8 9.61 24.22 -1.53
C LEU A 8 9.57 23.12 -0.47
N LEU A 9 9.39 21.90 -0.93
CA LEU A 9 9.29 20.70 -0.11
C LEU A 9 10.39 19.71 -0.52
N GLY A 10 11.19 19.25 0.45
CA GLY A 10 12.25 18.26 0.21
C GLY A 10 11.78 16.82 0.09
N GLY A 11 10.51 16.55 0.38
CA GLY A 11 9.86 15.25 0.28
C GLY A 11 8.60 15.18 1.14
N GLY A 12 7.63 14.39 0.72
CA GLY A 12 6.36 14.22 1.42
C GLY A 12 6.17 12.84 2.02
N PHE A 13 6.71 11.81 1.36
CA PHE A 13 6.70 10.39 1.75
C PHE A 13 5.33 9.86 2.20
N GLY A 14 4.25 10.40 1.61
CA GLY A 14 2.87 10.08 1.94
C GLY A 14 2.18 11.08 2.89
N ARG A 15 2.93 11.76 3.78
CA ARG A 15 2.33 12.70 4.74
C ARG A 15 1.56 13.84 4.07
N LYS A 16 1.99 14.30 2.91
CA LYS A 16 1.38 15.42 2.20
C LYS A 16 0.13 15.02 1.36
N SER A 17 -0.28 13.75 1.41
CA SER A 17 -1.57 13.30 0.86
C SER A 17 -2.77 13.78 1.67
N LYS A 18 -2.56 14.26 2.91
CA LYS A 18 -3.56 14.94 3.75
C LYS A 18 -3.26 16.42 3.82
N CYS A 19 -4.28 17.26 3.70
CA CYS A 19 -4.15 18.73 3.70
C CYS A 19 -4.46 19.38 5.07
N ASP A 20 -4.53 18.61 6.13
CA ASP A 20 -4.84 19.06 7.50
C ASP A 20 -3.93 20.21 7.98
N TYR A 21 -2.65 20.16 7.67
CA TYR A 21 -1.69 21.25 7.96
C TYR A 21 -2.06 22.59 7.30
N GLY A 22 -2.62 22.55 6.10
CA GLY A 22 -3.13 23.76 5.43
C GLY A 22 -4.44 24.26 6.03
N ILE A 23 -5.31 23.34 6.44
CA ILE A 23 -6.58 23.65 7.08
C ILE A 23 -6.33 24.33 8.45
N GLU A 24 -5.42 23.84 9.25
CA GLU A 24 -5.03 24.45 10.52
C GLU A 24 -4.56 25.89 10.34
N ALA A 25 -3.68 26.13 9.39
CA ALA A 25 -3.21 27.49 9.10
C ALA A 25 -4.35 28.41 8.66
N ALA A 26 -5.28 27.93 7.84
CA ALA A 26 -6.44 28.70 7.37
C ALA A 26 -7.40 29.03 8.53
N VAL A 27 -7.67 28.08 9.42
CA VAL A 27 -8.53 28.29 10.59
C VAL A 27 -7.91 29.30 11.54
N LEU A 28 -6.63 29.21 11.82
CA LEU A 28 -5.90 30.16 12.66
C LEU A 28 -5.88 31.57 12.05
N SER A 29 -5.61 31.69 10.74
CA SER A 29 -5.67 32.98 10.04
C SER A 29 -7.06 33.62 10.17
N LYS A 30 -8.12 32.82 9.98
CA LYS A 30 -9.49 33.29 10.15
C LYS A 30 -9.74 33.80 11.60
N ALA A 31 -9.28 33.10 12.61
CA ALA A 31 -9.43 33.50 14.00
C ALA A 31 -8.61 34.77 14.35
N MET A 32 -7.63 35.11 13.54
CA MET A 32 -6.78 36.29 13.65
C MET A 32 -7.18 37.42 12.67
N ASP A 33 -8.44 37.49 12.30
CA ASP A 33 -8.98 38.50 11.38
C ASP A 33 -8.27 38.53 10.01
N GLY A 34 -7.91 37.37 9.49
CA GLY A 34 -7.28 37.23 8.16
C GLY A 34 -5.80 37.59 8.11
N LYS A 35 -5.12 37.69 9.26
CA LYS A 35 -3.68 37.93 9.27
C LYS A 35 -2.93 36.71 8.77
N PRO A 36 -1.76 36.89 8.10
CA PRO A 36 -0.90 35.79 7.71
C PRO A 36 -0.44 35.00 8.93
N VAL A 37 -0.54 33.66 8.86
CA VAL A 37 -0.04 32.75 9.90
C VAL A 37 0.86 31.70 9.31
N LYS A 38 1.84 31.27 10.11
CA LYS A 38 2.70 30.13 9.85
C LYS A 38 2.54 29.13 10.98
N VAL A 39 2.12 27.92 10.67
CA VAL A 39 2.05 26.81 11.64
C VAL A 39 3.28 25.94 11.47
N VAL A 40 3.92 25.64 12.59
CA VAL A 40 5.06 24.71 12.65
C VAL A 40 4.80 23.78 13.83
N TRP A 41 4.63 22.51 13.55
CA TRP A 41 4.57 21.48 14.57
C TRP A 41 5.95 21.17 15.11
N THR A 42 6.04 20.88 16.39
CA THR A 42 7.21 20.25 16.97
C THR A 42 7.30 18.79 16.50
N ARG A 43 8.42 18.13 16.80
CA ARG A 43 8.53 16.68 16.50
C ARG A 43 7.54 15.86 17.34
N GLU A 44 7.27 16.29 18.56
CA GLU A 44 6.30 15.65 19.46
C GLU A 44 4.88 15.80 18.93
N ASP A 45 4.51 16.97 18.43
CA ASP A 45 3.21 17.20 17.80
C ASP A 45 3.02 16.31 16.59
N ASP A 46 4.05 16.21 15.74
CA ASP A 46 4.07 15.39 14.53
C ASP A 46 3.85 13.91 14.89
N LEU A 47 4.61 13.38 15.84
CA LEU A 47 4.50 11.98 16.29
C LEU A 47 3.13 11.65 16.91
N HIS A 48 2.53 12.58 17.66
CA HIS A 48 1.23 12.38 18.29
C HIS A 48 0.05 12.50 17.31
N ASN A 49 0.17 13.35 16.30
CA ASN A 49 -0.96 13.76 15.47
C ASN A 49 -0.87 13.29 14.03
N ASP A 50 0.20 12.63 13.63
CA ASP A 50 0.36 12.12 12.28
C ASP A 50 -0.50 10.86 12.02
N TYR A 51 -0.44 10.37 10.80
CA TYR A 51 -1.12 9.17 10.35
C TYR A 51 -0.20 7.97 10.48
N PHE A 52 -0.79 6.82 10.80
CA PHE A 52 -0.06 5.57 10.97
C PHE A 52 -0.15 4.71 9.71
N HIS A 53 0.88 3.92 9.47
CA HIS A 53 0.78 2.87 8.48
C HIS A 53 -0.20 1.80 8.95
N THR A 54 -0.96 1.22 8.03
CA THR A 54 -1.81 0.08 8.35
C THR A 54 -0.97 -1.11 8.79
N VAL A 55 -1.51 -1.90 9.69
CA VAL A 55 -1.01 -3.25 9.97
C VAL A 55 -1.87 -4.24 9.22
N SER A 56 -1.29 -5.34 8.75
CA SER A 56 -2.03 -6.37 8.03
C SER A 56 -1.76 -7.76 8.59
N VAL A 57 -2.69 -8.66 8.31
CA VAL A 57 -2.51 -10.11 8.45
C VAL A 57 -2.62 -10.71 7.06
N GLU A 58 -1.53 -11.29 6.61
CA GLU A 58 -1.42 -11.90 5.30
C GLU A 58 -1.44 -13.43 5.43
N HIS A 59 -2.42 -14.08 4.83
CA HIS A 59 -2.51 -15.52 4.77
C HIS A 59 -2.31 -16.00 3.34
N LEU A 60 -1.30 -16.85 3.14
CA LEU A 60 -0.95 -17.37 1.83
C LEU A 60 -0.97 -18.90 1.84
N GLU A 61 -1.51 -19.46 0.77
CA GLU A 61 -1.47 -20.90 0.49
C GLU A 61 -1.08 -21.12 -0.97
N ALA A 62 -0.37 -22.20 -1.25
CA ALA A 62 -0.05 -22.60 -2.61
C ALA A 62 -0.23 -24.11 -2.80
N GLY A 63 -0.86 -24.47 -3.91
CA GLY A 63 -0.82 -25.83 -4.43
C GLY A 63 0.37 -25.97 -5.37
N VAL A 64 1.19 -27.02 -5.21
CA VAL A 64 2.38 -27.24 -6.02
C VAL A 64 2.28 -28.50 -6.86
N ASP A 65 2.96 -28.50 -8.01
CA ASP A 65 3.14 -29.68 -8.85
C ASP A 65 4.22 -30.64 -8.32
N ALA A 66 4.47 -31.72 -9.06
CA ALA A 66 5.49 -32.72 -8.71
C ALA A 66 6.94 -32.15 -8.69
N LYS A 67 7.17 -30.96 -9.26
CA LYS A 67 8.45 -30.25 -9.23
C LYS A 67 8.53 -29.20 -8.11
N GLY A 68 7.48 -29.07 -7.32
CA GLY A 68 7.37 -28.06 -6.26
C GLY A 68 7.02 -26.65 -6.76
N LEU A 69 6.65 -26.50 -8.04
CA LEU A 69 6.23 -25.19 -8.61
C LEU A 69 4.76 -24.91 -8.32
N PRO A 70 4.39 -23.67 -7.99
CA PRO A 70 3.02 -23.33 -7.70
C PRO A 70 2.13 -23.39 -8.94
N VAL A 71 1.02 -24.12 -8.82
CA VAL A 71 -0.06 -24.22 -9.82
C VAL A 71 -1.34 -23.56 -9.33
N ALA A 72 -1.42 -23.28 -8.04
CA ALA A 72 -2.50 -22.53 -7.43
C ALA A 72 -1.92 -21.64 -6.32
N TRP A 73 -2.52 -20.47 -6.13
CA TRP A 73 -2.12 -19.47 -5.15
C TRP A 73 -3.35 -18.84 -4.52
N LEU A 74 -3.43 -18.85 -3.21
CA LEU A 74 -4.38 -18.07 -2.43
C LEU A 74 -3.59 -16.99 -1.67
N HIS A 75 -4.06 -15.76 -1.77
CA HIS A 75 -3.60 -14.66 -0.92
C HIS A 75 -4.81 -13.97 -0.30
N ARG A 76 -4.90 -14.01 1.01
CA ARG A 76 -5.90 -13.29 1.79
C ARG A 76 -5.19 -12.18 2.55
N SER A 77 -5.45 -10.93 2.16
CA SER A 77 -4.99 -9.73 2.86
C SER A 77 -6.10 -9.21 3.75
N VAL A 78 -5.79 -8.93 5.00
CA VAL A 78 -6.71 -8.38 5.99
C VAL A 78 -6.06 -7.17 6.63
N ALA A 79 -6.41 -5.99 6.15
CA ALA A 79 -5.85 -4.73 6.63
C ALA A 79 -6.92 -3.63 6.70
N PRO A 80 -6.85 -2.74 7.69
CA PRO A 80 -7.62 -1.51 7.66
C PRO A 80 -7.23 -0.65 6.47
N THR A 81 -8.22 -0.25 5.68
CA THR A 81 -8.01 0.58 4.50
C THR A 81 -7.71 2.04 4.85
N ILE A 82 -6.89 2.70 4.05
CA ILE A 82 -6.66 4.15 4.10
C ILE A 82 -7.97 4.90 3.83
N MET A 83 -8.88 4.33 3.05
CA MET A 83 -10.19 4.93 2.77
C MET A 83 -11.02 5.15 4.04
N SER A 84 -10.78 4.40 5.12
CA SER A 84 -11.44 4.62 6.42
C SER A 84 -11.24 6.03 7.00
N THR A 85 -10.27 6.78 6.49
CA THR A 85 -10.05 8.19 6.87
C THR A 85 -11.01 9.15 6.16
N PHE A 86 -11.64 8.73 5.09
CA PHE A 86 -12.55 9.53 4.26
C PHE A 86 -13.98 9.02 4.30
N GLU A 87 -14.16 7.71 4.47
CA GLU A 87 -15.42 7.01 4.40
C GLU A 87 -15.62 6.17 5.67
N VAL A 88 -16.66 6.49 6.44
CA VAL A 88 -16.91 5.89 7.77
C VAL A 88 -17.11 4.38 7.70
N ASP A 89 -17.69 3.89 6.61
CA ASP A 89 -18.03 2.47 6.42
C ASP A 89 -16.99 1.69 5.60
N ALA A 90 -15.88 2.32 5.20
CA ALA A 90 -14.81 1.63 4.50
C ALA A 90 -14.06 0.71 5.45
N LYS A 91 -14.16 -0.61 5.24
CA LYS A 91 -13.57 -1.65 6.08
C LYS A 91 -12.71 -2.65 5.32
N GLN A 92 -12.68 -2.57 4.00
CA GLN A 92 -11.90 -3.44 3.13
C GLN A 92 -10.88 -2.60 2.38
N GLU A 93 -9.73 -3.17 2.10
CA GLU A 93 -8.74 -2.53 1.23
C GLU A 93 -9.38 -2.21 -0.12
N ALA A 94 -9.14 -1.01 -0.61
CA ALA A 94 -9.59 -0.62 -1.94
C ALA A 94 -8.80 -1.35 -3.03
N ASP A 95 -9.35 -1.47 -4.22
CA ASP A 95 -8.71 -2.16 -5.34
C ASP A 95 -7.31 -1.62 -5.64
N TRP A 96 -7.10 -0.31 -5.49
CA TRP A 96 -5.79 0.30 -5.68
C TRP A 96 -4.79 -0.08 -4.58
N GLU A 97 -5.24 -0.38 -3.35
CA GLU A 97 -4.39 -0.88 -2.26
C GLU A 97 -3.97 -2.33 -2.57
N LEU A 98 -4.92 -3.17 -2.97
CA LEU A 98 -4.64 -4.54 -3.42
C LEU A 98 -3.79 -4.58 -4.69
N GLY A 99 -3.93 -3.57 -5.57
CA GLY A 99 -3.09 -3.36 -6.75
C GLY A 99 -1.62 -3.09 -6.45
N MET A 100 -1.28 -2.97 -5.18
CA MET A 100 0.09 -2.77 -4.70
C MET A 100 0.71 -4.06 -4.15
N GLY A 101 0.72 -5.12 -4.95
CA GLY A 101 1.46 -6.35 -4.65
C GLY A 101 0.61 -7.58 -4.32
N VAL A 102 -0.72 -7.50 -4.37
CA VAL A 102 -1.61 -8.65 -4.17
C VAL A 102 -2.22 -9.10 -5.50
N ILE A 103 -2.99 -8.26 -6.18
CA ILE A 103 -3.63 -8.61 -7.45
C ILE A 103 -2.71 -8.49 -8.66
N ASN A 104 -1.64 -7.73 -8.54
CA ASN A 104 -0.69 -7.44 -9.64
C ASN A 104 0.64 -8.20 -9.52
N VAL A 105 0.66 -9.32 -8.79
CA VAL A 105 1.86 -10.17 -8.72
C VAL A 105 2.25 -10.65 -10.12
N PRO A 106 3.55 -10.51 -10.51
CA PRO A 106 4.00 -10.84 -11.86
C PRO A 106 4.22 -12.36 -12.07
N PHE A 107 3.48 -13.20 -11.36
CA PHE A 107 3.68 -14.65 -11.36
C PHE A 107 2.96 -15.35 -12.53
N ALA A 108 3.60 -16.36 -13.11
CA ALA A 108 3.02 -17.21 -14.13
C ALA A 108 2.26 -18.40 -13.52
N ILE A 109 1.45 -18.12 -12.48
CA ILE A 109 0.65 -19.13 -11.78
C ILE A 109 -0.74 -19.18 -12.45
N PRO A 110 -1.23 -20.35 -12.88
CA PRO A 110 -2.46 -20.42 -13.66
C PRO A 110 -3.74 -20.16 -12.85
N ASN A 111 -3.70 -20.39 -11.54
CA ASN A 111 -4.87 -20.22 -10.68
C ASN A 111 -4.51 -19.34 -9.48
N ILE A 112 -4.94 -18.08 -9.51
CA ILE A 112 -4.73 -17.13 -8.41
C ILE A 112 -6.09 -16.74 -7.85
N ARG A 113 -6.23 -16.84 -6.54
CA ARG A 113 -7.39 -16.37 -5.79
C ARG A 113 -6.94 -15.33 -4.75
N ILE A 114 -7.62 -14.20 -4.76
CA ILE A 114 -7.41 -13.12 -3.79
C ILE A 114 -8.67 -13.01 -2.92
N GLU A 115 -8.46 -12.80 -1.63
CA GLU A 115 -9.52 -12.55 -0.66
C GLU A 115 -9.18 -11.30 0.16
N ASN A 116 -10.20 -10.48 0.44
CA ASN A 116 -10.07 -9.19 1.12
C ASN A 116 -11.19 -9.06 2.18
N PRO A 117 -11.07 -9.72 3.33
CA PRO A 117 -12.02 -9.60 4.43
C PRO A 117 -12.00 -8.22 5.08
N GLU A 118 -13.05 -7.91 5.85
CA GLU A 118 -13.16 -6.65 6.58
C GLU A 118 -12.14 -6.55 7.71
N ALA A 119 -11.59 -5.34 7.88
CA ALA A 119 -10.77 -4.93 9.01
C ALA A 119 -11.10 -3.49 9.43
N VAL A 120 -11.16 -3.26 10.74
CA VAL A 120 -11.53 -1.95 11.30
C VAL A 120 -10.29 -1.28 11.86
N ALA A 121 -10.05 -0.03 11.43
CA ALA A 121 -8.98 0.78 11.97
C ALA A 121 -9.31 1.28 13.39
N HIS A 122 -8.35 1.16 14.29
CA HIS A 122 -8.43 1.74 15.65
C HIS A 122 -7.73 3.09 15.77
N THR A 123 -7.07 3.52 14.70
CA THR A 123 -6.30 4.76 14.64
C THR A 123 -6.38 5.37 13.25
N ARG A 124 -5.82 6.56 13.09
CA ARG A 124 -5.77 7.25 11.79
C ARG A 124 -4.80 6.55 10.87
N ILE A 125 -5.31 6.00 9.79
CA ILE A 125 -4.51 5.36 8.75
C ILE A 125 -4.24 6.37 7.64
N GLY A 126 -3.02 6.39 7.14
CA GLY A 126 -2.63 7.26 6.04
C GLY A 126 -1.52 6.66 5.20
N TRP A 127 -1.08 7.44 4.21
CA TRP A 127 -0.02 7.02 3.31
C TRP A 127 1.35 7.08 3.99
N PHE A 128 2.08 6.02 3.84
CA PHE A 128 3.51 5.97 4.10
C PHE A 128 4.21 5.56 2.80
N ARG A 129 5.48 5.89 2.62
CA ARG A 129 6.23 5.53 1.40
C ARG A 129 6.03 4.06 1.05
N SER A 130 5.67 3.78 -0.20
CA SER A 130 5.33 2.46 -0.76
C SER A 130 3.98 1.90 -0.35
N VAL A 131 3.25 2.57 0.54
CA VAL A 131 1.86 2.25 0.91
C VAL A 131 1.67 0.76 1.18
N SER A 132 0.65 0.13 0.60
CA SER A 132 0.33 -1.29 0.80
C SER A 132 1.37 -2.26 0.22
N ASN A 133 2.29 -1.78 -0.63
CA ASN A 133 3.44 -2.61 -1.03
C ASN A 133 4.31 -3.06 0.16
N ILE A 134 4.29 -2.36 1.30
CA ILE A 134 5.14 -2.72 2.44
C ILE A 134 4.78 -4.11 2.99
N PRO A 135 3.54 -4.35 3.50
CA PRO A 135 3.15 -5.67 3.97
C PRO A 135 3.06 -6.70 2.84
N HIS A 136 2.49 -6.32 1.69
CA HIS A 136 2.28 -7.24 0.59
C HIS A 136 3.59 -7.78 0.01
N ALA A 137 4.58 -6.93 -0.23
CA ALA A 137 5.88 -7.38 -0.73
C ALA A 137 6.60 -8.29 0.28
N PHE A 138 6.52 -7.95 1.58
CA PHE A 138 7.07 -8.81 2.62
C PHE A 138 6.42 -10.20 2.60
N ALA A 139 5.09 -10.26 2.62
CA ALA A 139 4.35 -11.51 2.65
C ALA A 139 4.61 -12.38 1.40
N VAL A 140 4.45 -11.79 0.22
CA VAL A 140 4.62 -12.49 -1.05
C VAL A 140 6.05 -13.01 -1.22
N GLN A 141 7.06 -12.19 -0.97
CA GLN A 141 8.46 -12.59 -1.17
C GLN A 141 8.92 -13.60 -0.10
N SER A 142 8.46 -13.46 1.13
CA SER A 142 8.76 -14.43 2.20
C SER A 142 8.14 -15.79 1.88
N PHE A 143 6.90 -15.82 1.43
CA PHE A 143 6.22 -17.07 1.08
C PHE A 143 6.85 -17.76 -0.13
N VAL A 144 7.28 -17.02 -1.15
CA VAL A 144 8.05 -17.58 -2.27
C VAL A 144 9.39 -18.19 -1.77
N ALA A 145 10.05 -17.52 -0.83
CA ALA A 145 11.28 -18.05 -0.22
C ALA A 145 11.04 -19.33 0.58
N GLU A 146 9.95 -19.40 1.34
CA GLU A 146 9.53 -20.61 2.07
C GLU A 146 9.26 -21.78 1.11
N MET A 147 8.57 -21.50 0.00
CA MET A 147 8.31 -22.50 -1.04
C MET A 147 9.61 -23.01 -1.69
N ALA A 148 10.54 -22.10 -2.00
CA ALA A 148 11.86 -22.49 -2.52
C ALA A 148 12.61 -23.41 -1.55
N ALA A 149 12.62 -23.07 -0.26
CA ALA A 149 13.23 -23.87 0.79
C ALA A 149 12.56 -25.24 0.92
N ALA A 150 11.22 -25.30 0.90
CA ALA A 150 10.47 -26.55 0.94
C ALA A 150 10.75 -27.46 -0.27
N ALA A 151 11.00 -26.84 -1.44
CA ALA A 151 11.38 -27.55 -2.67
C ALA A 151 12.89 -27.89 -2.74
N GLY A 152 13.70 -27.50 -1.75
CA GLY A 152 15.15 -27.69 -1.73
C GLY A 152 15.88 -26.95 -2.84
N ARG A 153 15.38 -25.75 -3.23
CA ARG A 153 15.85 -25.01 -4.39
C ARG A 153 16.46 -23.66 -3.98
N ASP A 154 17.33 -23.13 -4.85
CA ASP A 154 17.81 -21.75 -4.72
C ASP A 154 16.66 -20.76 -4.85
N GLN A 155 16.58 -19.79 -3.94
CA GLN A 155 15.48 -18.84 -3.86
C GLN A 155 15.35 -17.96 -5.12
N LYS A 156 16.47 -17.50 -5.67
CA LYS A 156 16.47 -16.65 -6.86
C LYS A 156 16.01 -17.43 -8.08
N ASP A 157 16.56 -18.64 -8.28
CA ASP A 157 16.21 -19.46 -9.42
C ASP A 157 14.75 -19.90 -9.35
N PHE A 158 14.25 -20.22 -8.16
CA PHE A 158 12.85 -20.52 -7.93
C PHE A 158 11.95 -19.33 -8.26
N LEU A 159 12.27 -18.13 -7.76
CA LEU A 159 11.50 -16.91 -8.05
C LEU A 159 11.45 -16.59 -9.55
N LEU A 160 12.58 -16.71 -10.25
CA LEU A 160 12.62 -16.49 -11.69
C LEU A 160 11.71 -17.46 -12.46
N GLU A 161 11.61 -18.69 -12.00
CA GLU A 161 10.74 -19.70 -12.60
C GLU A 161 9.26 -19.44 -12.29
N VAL A 162 8.93 -18.99 -11.08
CA VAL A 162 7.58 -18.56 -10.68
C VAL A 162 7.12 -17.34 -11.47
N ILE A 163 8.01 -16.38 -11.74
CA ILE A 163 7.73 -15.25 -12.63
C ILE A 163 7.46 -15.73 -14.05
N GLY A 164 8.17 -16.75 -14.47
CA GLY A 164 8.04 -17.34 -15.81
C GLY A 164 8.79 -16.58 -16.90
N PRO A 165 8.60 -16.98 -18.16
CA PRO A 165 9.30 -16.38 -19.30
C PRO A 165 8.90 -14.91 -19.52
N ALA A 166 9.78 -14.18 -20.19
CA ALA A 166 9.49 -12.81 -20.61
C ALA A 166 8.19 -12.74 -21.42
N ARG A 167 7.28 -11.89 -21.01
CA ARG A 167 5.99 -11.68 -21.65
C ARG A 167 5.52 -10.23 -21.51
N LEU A 168 4.66 -9.80 -22.41
CA LEU A 168 3.93 -8.55 -22.26
C LEU A 168 2.81 -8.77 -21.23
N VAL A 169 2.75 -7.91 -20.24
CA VAL A 169 1.68 -7.89 -19.25
C VAL A 169 0.74 -6.72 -19.57
N SER A 170 -0.55 -6.99 -19.65
CA SER A 170 -1.55 -5.93 -19.87
C SER A 170 -1.50 -4.91 -18.73
N PRO A 171 -1.53 -3.59 -19.02
CA PRO A 171 -1.62 -2.55 -17.97
C PRO A 171 -2.79 -2.77 -17.02
N GLU A 172 -3.89 -3.34 -17.48
CA GLU A 172 -5.07 -3.65 -16.67
C GLU A 172 -4.77 -4.68 -15.57
N LEU A 173 -3.83 -5.59 -15.79
CA LEU A 173 -3.36 -6.57 -14.80
C LEU A 173 -2.38 -5.97 -13.79
N LEU A 174 -1.83 -4.79 -14.08
CA LEU A 174 -0.87 -4.12 -13.19
C LEU A 174 -1.57 -3.19 -12.18
N GLY A 175 -2.88 -3.00 -12.31
CA GLY A 175 -3.67 -2.12 -11.46
C GLY A 175 -3.36 -0.63 -11.64
N ASP A 176 -4.15 0.23 -11.02
CA ASP A 176 -4.03 1.68 -11.11
C ASP A 176 -2.71 2.25 -10.57
N ALA A 177 -2.00 1.49 -9.74
CA ALA A 177 -0.72 1.92 -9.17
C ALA A 177 0.36 2.21 -10.24
N TRP A 178 0.20 1.70 -11.46
CA TRP A 178 1.11 1.89 -12.58
C TRP A 178 0.65 2.93 -13.59
N ASN A 179 -0.55 3.48 -13.42
CA ASN A 179 -1.08 4.55 -14.28
C ASN A 179 -0.45 5.92 -13.97
N HIS A 180 0.78 5.97 -13.53
CA HIS A 180 1.52 7.21 -13.39
C HIS A 180 2.04 7.68 -14.74
N GLY A 181 1.12 8.11 -15.58
CA GLY A 181 1.42 8.97 -16.70
C GLY A 181 2.37 8.38 -17.74
N GLU A 182 1.95 8.47 -18.96
CA GLU A 182 2.80 8.32 -20.13
C GLU A 182 4.15 9.02 -19.89
N SER A 183 5.19 8.25 -19.88
CA SER A 183 6.54 8.76 -20.02
C SER A 183 7.01 8.58 -21.45
#